data_e183dd5e2059f0342bb19f62ab6f87a6
#
_entry.id   e183dd5e2059f0342bb19f62ab6f87a6
#
_cell.length_a   1.000
_cell.length_b   1.000
_cell.length_c   1.000
_cell.angle_alpha   90.00
_cell.angle_beta   90.00
_cell.angle_gamma   90.00
#
_symmetry.space_group_name_H-M   'P 1'
#
loop_
_entity.id
_entity.type
_entity.pdbx_description
1 polymer ?
#
loop_
_entity_poly.entity_id
_entity_poly.type
_entity_poly.pdbx_seq_one_letter_code
_entity_poly.pdbx_strand_id
1 'polypeptide(L)' 'MKIRKLSVYEDSTNKPYILLKGKWLQKIGFNFHNFVEVKTYKDKIIIRKVKDPKKSL' A
#
# COMPACT_ATOMS: atom_id res chain seq x y z
N MET A 1 -0.17 -16.96 -6.28
CA MET A 1 0.24 -15.55 -6.11
C MET A 1 0.15 -14.81 -7.43
N LYS A 2 -0.40 -13.61 -7.42
CA LYS A 2 -0.47 -12.76 -8.61
C LYS A 2 0.55 -11.66 -8.50
N ILE A 3 1.20 -11.36 -9.61
CA ILE A 3 2.18 -10.28 -9.68
C ILE A 3 1.60 -9.18 -10.54
N ARG A 4 1.66 -7.94 -10.03
CA ARG A 4 1.26 -6.76 -10.78
C ARG A 4 2.48 -5.87 -10.95
N LYS A 5 2.61 -5.31 -12.14
CA LYS A 5 3.68 -4.37 -12.42
C LYS A 5 3.08 -2.99 -12.51
N LEU A 6 3.62 -2.08 -11.71
CA LEU A 6 3.14 -0.71 -11.61
C LEU A 6 4.29 0.23 -11.88
N SER A 7 3.95 1.39 -12.41
CA SER A 7 4.96 2.42 -12.65
C SER A 7 5.08 3.33 -11.45
N VAL A 8 6.26 3.91 -11.29
CA VAL A 8 6.46 5.01 -10.35
C VAL A 8 6.20 6.30 -11.11
N TYR A 9 5.31 7.12 -10.59
CA TYR A 9 4.92 8.38 -11.23
C TYR A 9 5.52 9.55 -10.49
N GLU A 10 5.52 10.70 -11.14
CA GLU A 10 5.95 11.94 -10.54
C GLU A 10 4.74 12.82 -10.30
N ASP A 11 4.60 13.36 -9.07
CA ASP A 11 3.50 14.27 -8.78
C ASP A 11 3.88 15.72 -9.14
N SER A 12 2.96 16.65 -8.89
CA SER A 12 3.17 18.05 -9.24
C SER A 12 4.26 18.73 -8.40
N THR A 13 4.71 18.09 -7.34
CA THR A 13 5.78 18.63 -6.48
C THR A 13 7.11 17.92 -6.74
N ASN A 14 7.23 17.23 -7.86
CA ASN A 14 8.43 16.48 -8.26
C ASN A 14 8.82 15.37 -7.30
N LYS A 15 7.82 14.76 -6.64
CA LYS A 15 8.06 13.62 -5.76
C LYS A 15 7.57 12.35 -6.42
N PRO A 16 8.31 11.26 -6.32
CA PRO A 16 7.84 10.00 -6.87
C PRO A 16 6.74 9.40 -6.01
N TYR A 17 5.81 8.70 -6.65
CA TYR A 17 4.77 8.00 -5.93
C TYR A 17 4.35 6.74 -6.67
N ILE A 18 3.77 5.81 -5.93
CA ILE A 18 3.21 4.57 -6.46
C ILE A 18 1.73 4.55 -6.08
N LEU A 19 0.86 4.30 -7.06
CA LEU A 19 -0.57 4.26 -6.81
C LEU A 19 -1.04 2.81 -6.76
N LEU A 20 -1.59 2.43 -5.60
CA LEU A 20 -2.21 1.12 -5.42
C LEU A 20 -3.72 1.33 -5.34
N LYS A 21 -4.43 0.96 -6.40
CA LYS A 21 -5.86 1.22 -6.48
C LYS A 21 -6.52 0.14 -7.31
N GLY A 22 -7.69 -0.32 -6.87
CA GLY A 22 -8.45 -1.28 -7.63
C GLY A 22 -9.22 -2.23 -6.74
N LYS A 23 -10.19 -2.91 -7.35
CA LYS A 23 -11.00 -3.88 -6.62
C LYS A 23 -10.17 -5.07 -6.12
N TRP A 24 -9.03 -5.30 -6.74
CA TRP A 24 -8.16 -6.40 -6.34
C TRP A 24 -7.65 -6.25 -4.91
N LEU A 25 -7.61 -5.02 -4.40
CA LEU A 25 -7.23 -4.78 -3.01
C LEU A 25 -8.25 -5.41 -2.06
N GLN A 26 -9.54 -5.27 -2.36
CA GLN A 26 -10.58 -5.89 -1.55
C GLN A 26 -10.50 -7.40 -1.58
N LYS A 27 -10.15 -7.95 -2.74
CA LYS A 27 -10.08 -9.41 -2.89
C LYS A 27 -8.99 -10.04 -2.05
N ILE A 28 -7.95 -9.29 -1.72
CA ILE A 28 -6.87 -9.79 -0.87
C ILE A 28 -6.96 -9.28 0.56
N GLY A 29 -8.10 -8.65 0.91
CA GLY A 29 -8.37 -8.29 2.29
C GLY A 29 -8.09 -6.84 2.66
N PHE A 30 -7.71 -5.99 1.70
CA PHE A 30 -7.50 -4.57 1.95
C PHE A 30 -8.76 -3.80 1.57
N ASN A 31 -9.51 -3.39 2.57
CA ASN A 31 -10.75 -2.63 2.38
C ASN A 31 -10.56 -1.21 2.90
N PHE A 32 -11.46 -0.31 2.50
CA PHE A 32 -11.38 1.05 3.02
C PHE A 32 -11.60 1.03 4.53
N HIS A 33 -11.03 2.03 5.20
CA HIS A 33 -10.98 2.16 6.66
C HIS A 33 -10.05 1.16 7.34
N ASN A 34 -9.37 0.31 6.59
CA ASN A 34 -8.30 -0.50 7.14
C ASN A 34 -7.03 0.34 7.27
N PHE A 35 -6.16 -0.07 8.17
CA PHE A 35 -4.85 0.54 8.34
C PHE A 35 -3.78 -0.38 7.80
N VAL A 36 -2.73 0.21 7.27
CA VAL A 36 -1.62 -0.57 6.73
C VAL A 36 -0.32 -0.09 7.33
N GLU A 37 0.63 -0.99 7.38
CA GLU A 37 1.99 -0.73 7.80
C GLU A 37 2.86 -0.79 6.56
N VAL A 38 3.74 0.19 6.40
CA VAL A 38 4.65 0.26 5.26
C VAL A 38 6.07 0.16 5.77
N LYS A 39 6.77 -0.89 5.35
CA LYS A 39 8.18 -1.05 5.67
C LYS A 39 9.00 -0.76 4.44
N THR A 40 10.03 0.05 4.60
CA THR A 40 10.84 0.50 3.47
C THR A 40 12.25 -0.04 3.57
N TYR A 41 12.74 -0.54 2.44
CA TYR A 41 14.10 -1.03 2.27
C TYR A 41 14.61 -0.48 0.96
N LYS A 42 15.91 -0.62 0.71
CA LYS A 42 16.42 -0.25 -0.61
C LYS A 42 15.80 -1.16 -1.66
N ASP A 43 15.19 -0.54 -2.69
CA ASP A 43 14.57 -1.23 -3.81
C ASP A 43 13.41 -2.14 -3.43
N LYS A 44 12.84 -1.98 -2.21
CA LYS A 44 11.79 -2.86 -1.75
C LYS A 44 10.88 -2.17 -0.73
N ILE A 45 9.59 -2.35 -0.90
CA ILE A 45 8.58 -1.85 0.05
C ILE A 45 7.66 -3.01 0.39
N ILE A 46 7.38 -3.20 1.67
CA ILE A 46 6.43 -4.20 2.12
C ILE A 46 5.25 -3.49 2.76
N ILE A 47 4.06 -3.80 2.30
CA ILE A 47 2.82 -3.24 2.83
C ILE A 47 1.95 -4.38 3.35
N ARG A 48 1.49 -4.27 4.58
CA ARG A 48 0.59 -5.27 5.13
C ARG A 48 -0.48 -4.62 5.98
N LYS A 49 -1.62 -5.29 6.07
CA LYS A 49 -2.74 -4.80 6.86
C LYS A 49 -2.46 -5.02 8.33
N VAL A 50 -2.80 -4.03 9.15
CA VAL A 50 -2.64 -4.10 10.60
C VAL A 50 -3.95 -3.70 11.26
N LYS A 51 -4.05 -3.97 12.56
CA LYS A 51 -5.21 -3.54 13.33
C LYS A 51 -5.16 -2.03 13.53
N ASP A 52 -6.33 -1.44 13.76
CA ASP A 52 -6.43 -0.02 14.07
C ASP A 52 -5.53 0.29 15.28
N PRO A 53 -4.53 1.18 15.12
CA PRO A 53 -3.63 1.50 16.23
C PRO A 53 -4.33 2.08 17.44
N LYS A 54 -5.48 2.72 17.25
CA LYS A 54 -6.23 3.29 18.35
C LYS A 54 -6.97 2.24 19.17
N LYS A 55 -7.12 1.04 18.65
CA LYS A 55 -7.81 -0.05 19.31
C LYS A 55 -6.87 -1.13 19.81
N SER A 56 -5.60 -1.02 19.53
CA SER A 56 -4.65 -2.00 20.02
C SER A 56 -4.30 -1.69 21.46
N LEU A 57 -4.29 -2.71 22.26
CA LEU A 57 -3.95 -2.61 23.67
C LEU A 57 -2.66 -3.33 23.94
#